data_b36ecd8946d01dcab33734a2f50fc1c0
#
_entry.id   b36ecd8946d01dcab33734a2f50fc1c0
#
_cell.length_a   1.000
_cell.length_b   1.000
_cell.length_c   1.000
_cell.angle_alpha   90.00
_cell.angle_beta   90.00
_cell.angle_gamma   90.00
#
_symmetry.space_group_name_H-M   'P 1'
#
loop_
_entity.id
_entity.type
_entity.pdbx_description
1 polymer ?
#
loop_
_entity_poly.entity_id
_entity_poly.type
_entity_poly.pdbx_seq_one_letter_code
_entity_poly.pdbx_strand_id
1 'polypeptide(L)'
;MKKTTTIIASLLFALGLSAQVNPLRVSKHLDKANNNKVIRSGNEVFSNLMAHPNPTISSSSNFKIAASNEEVIGKTTYDLQSNGAVQNRIIHHNDGTISAAWTTSQELNSSWSDRGTGYNFFDGTSWGFLPTTRLESSRGGWPSMIVMNSGKEAAITHNTTNSHVNMTHRPTTGSGSWTEQNISSSDSNGVSRDMIWNRTAVGGANNESLHMIAVTASTTFGGTPFNGLDGALVYYRSQDEGATWDIQDMQLPGLDTSVYYGGTGHSGD
;
A
#
# COMPACT_ATOMS: atom_id res chain seq x y z
N MET A 1 -81.50 6.60 -4.09
CA MET A 1 -80.24 7.34 -4.08
C MET A 1 -79.10 6.28 -4.14
N LYS A 2 -78.50 6.09 -5.30
CA LYS A 2 -77.41 5.13 -5.50
C LYS A 2 -76.08 5.91 -5.33
N LYS A 3 -75.25 5.49 -4.37
CA LYS A 3 -73.89 6.07 -4.19
C LYS A 3 -72.95 5.29 -5.08
N THR A 4 -72.37 5.97 -6.04
CA THR A 4 -71.32 5.44 -6.92
C THR A 4 -69.98 5.65 -6.26
N THR A 5 -69.29 4.56 -5.91
CA THR A 5 -67.93 4.58 -5.35
C THR A 5 -66.94 4.49 -6.50
N THR A 6 -66.20 5.57 -6.75
CA THR A 6 -65.11 5.62 -7.75
C THR A 6 -63.85 5.06 -7.13
N ILE A 7 -63.38 3.95 -7.64
CA ILE A 7 -62.06 3.36 -7.27
C ILE A 7 -61.00 3.98 -8.20
N ILE A 8 -60.09 4.77 -7.64
CA ILE A 8 -58.93 5.27 -8.34
C ILE A 8 -57.83 4.21 -8.20
N ALA A 9 -57.54 3.51 -9.28
CA ALA A 9 -56.41 2.62 -9.36
C ALA A 9 -55.13 3.43 -9.66
N SER A 10 -54.27 3.60 -8.66
CA SER A 10 -52.95 4.20 -8.83
C SER A 10 -52.03 3.17 -9.46
N LEU A 11 -51.69 3.35 -10.73
CA LEU A 11 -50.69 2.55 -11.44
C LEU A 11 -49.30 3.06 -11.04
N LEU A 12 -48.62 2.38 -10.11
CA LEU A 12 -47.22 2.59 -9.80
C LEU A 12 -46.35 1.98 -10.92
N PHE A 13 -45.87 2.83 -11.80
CA PHE A 13 -44.77 2.48 -12.73
C PHE A 13 -43.49 2.39 -11.94
N ALA A 14 -43.07 1.18 -11.57
CA ALA A 14 -41.71 0.92 -11.11
C ALA A 14 -40.78 0.96 -12.33
N LEU A 15 -40.14 2.11 -12.56
CA LEU A 15 -39.01 2.20 -13.47
C LEU A 15 -37.82 1.47 -12.83
N GLY A 16 -37.68 0.20 -13.19
CA GLY A 16 -36.47 -0.56 -12.91
C GLY A 16 -35.31 0.05 -13.72
N LEU A 17 -34.52 0.90 -13.09
CA LEU A 17 -33.18 1.25 -13.58
C LEU A 17 -32.29 0.02 -13.43
N SER A 18 -32.32 -0.86 -14.44
CA SER A 18 -31.24 -1.81 -14.63
C SER A 18 -30.01 -1.00 -15.04
N ALA A 19 -29.11 -0.78 -14.10
CA ALA A 19 -27.76 -0.35 -14.43
C ALA A 19 -27.13 -1.48 -15.26
N GLN A 20 -27.22 -1.37 -16.58
CA GLN A 20 -26.39 -2.18 -17.46
C GLN A 20 -24.93 -1.77 -17.20
N VAL A 21 -24.24 -2.58 -16.41
CA VAL A 21 -22.78 -2.57 -16.41
C VAL A 21 -22.37 -2.99 -17.82
N ASN A 22 -22.06 -2.02 -18.67
CA ASN A 22 -21.44 -2.32 -19.94
C ASN A 22 -20.15 -3.09 -19.65
N PRO A 23 -19.98 -4.33 -20.15
CA PRO A 23 -18.71 -5.00 -20.04
C PRO A 23 -17.67 -4.09 -20.65
N LEU A 24 -16.63 -3.75 -19.90
CA LEU A 24 -15.48 -2.99 -20.36
C LEU A 24 -15.05 -3.58 -21.72
N ARG A 25 -15.30 -2.85 -22.80
CA ARG A 25 -14.75 -3.21 -24.09
C ARG A 25 -13.24 -3.01 -23.99
N VAL A 26 -12.54 -4.10 -23.73
CA VAL A 26 -11.08 -4.15 -23.88
C VAL A 26 -10.80 -3.72 -25.33
N SER A 27 -10.05 -2.64 -25.51
CA SER A 27 -9.78 -2.13 -26.85
C SER A 27 -9.00 -3.19 -27.63
N LYS A 28 -9.26 -3.34 -28.93
CA LYS A 28 -8.53 -4.27 -29.81
C LYS A 28 -7.01 -4.08 -29.79
N HIS A 29 -6.53 -2.93 -29.30
CA HIS A 29 -5.11 -2.67 -29.10
C HIS A 29 -4.52 -3.42 -27.90
N LEU A 30 -5.32 -3.67 -26.84
CA LEU A 30 -4.87 -4.46 -25.69
C LEU A 30 -4.82 -5.96 -26.04
N ASP A 31 -5.70 -6.46 -26.90
CA ASP A 31 -5.64 -7.85 -27.36
C ASP A 31 -4.35 -8.15 -28.16
N LYS A 32 -3.84 -7.17 -28.90
CA LYS A 32 -2.59 -7.31 -29.65
C LYS A 32 -1.34 -7.27 -28.76
N ALA A 33 -1.40 -6.53 -27.64
CA ALA A 33 -0.34 -6.49 -26.64
C ALA A 33 -0.30 -7.78 -25.80
N ASN A 34 -1.44 -8.46 -25.62
CA ASN A 34 -1.54 -9.70 -24.84
C ASN A 34 -0.95 -10.93 -25.56
N ASN A 35 -0.84 -10.91 -26.88
CA ASN A 35 -0.27 -12.04 -27.64
C ASN A 35 1.26 -12.21 -27.46
N ASN A 36 1.94 -11.24 -26.83
CA ASN A 36 3.36 -11.33 -26.48
C ASN A 36 3.59 -11.45 -24.96
N LYS A 37 2.56 -11.74 -24.19
CA LYS A 37 2.74 -11.99 -22.76
C LYS A 37 3.47 -13.32 -22.58
N VAL A 38 4.72 -13.25 -22.17
CA VAL A 38 5.41 -14.37 -21.54
C VAL A 38 4.64 -14.68 -20.25
N ILE A 39 3.80 -15.71 -20.28
CA ILE A 39 3.14 -16.22 -19.09
C ILE A 39 4.25 -16.86 -18.25
N ARG A 40 4.70 -16.18 -17.21
CA ARG A 40 5.56 -16.78 -16.21
C ARG A 40 4.70 -17.74 -15.40
N SER A 41 4.95 -19.02 -15.54
CA SER A 41 4.17 -20.08 -14.90
C SER A 41 4.44 -20.24 -13.40
N GLY A 42 5.33 -19.45 -12.84
CA GLY A 42 5.76 -19.57 -11.43
C GLY A 42 6.63 -20.80 -11.13
N ASN A 43 6.79 -21.71 -12.06
CA ASN A 43 7.65 -22.90 -11.96
C ASN A 43 9.00 -22.74 -12.66
N GLU A 44 9.41 -21.53 -12.94
CA GLU A 44 10.70 -21.25 -13.54
C GLU A 44 11.80 -21.60 -12.54
N VAL A 45 12.54 -22.63 -12.83
CA VAL A 45 13.68 -23.06 -12.00
C VAL A 45 14.75 -21.97 -12.06
N PHE A 46 14.99 -21.29 -10.97
CA PHE A 46 16.02 -20.24 -10.82
C PHE A 46 17.47 -20.77 -11.00
N SER A 47 17.65 -22.04 -11.38
CA SER A 47 18.97 -22.68 -11.51
C SER A 47 19.85 -22.09 -12.63
N ASN A 48 19.31 -21.30 -13.55
CA ASN A 48 20.08 -20.75 -14.66
C ASN A 48 20.56 -19.30 -14.47
N LEU A 49 20.20 -18.64 -13.35
CA LEU A 49 20.66 -17.29 -13.07
C LEU A 49 22.06 -17.23 -12.44
N MET A 50 22.60 -18.37 -12.01
CA MET A 50 23.96 -18.45 -11.41
C MET A 50 25.06 -18.76 -12.42
N ALA A 51 24.75 -18.93 -13.71
CA ALA A 51 25.69 -19.27 -14.75
C ALA A 51 25.91 -18.15 -15.79
N HIS A 52 25.85 -16.89 -15.35
CA HIS A 52 26.42 -15.84 -16.20
C HIS A 52 27.94 -15.87 -16.00
N PRO A 53 28.72 -16.18 -17.05
CA PRO A 53 30.15 -15.93 -16.99
C PRO A 53 30.29 -14.44 -16.67
N ASN A 54 31.17 -14.12 -15.70
CA ASN A 54 31.51 -12.74 -15.37
C ASN A 54 31.60 -11.94 -16.66
N PRO A 55 30.76 -10.89 -16.84
CA PRO A 55 30.93 -10.05 -18.00
C PRO A 55 32.33 -9.48 -17.90
N THR A 56 33.18 -9.84 -18.86
CA THR A 56 34.43 -9.13 -19.08
C THR A 56 34.01 -7.70 -19.33
N ILE A 57 34.19 -6.84 -18.36
CA ILE A 57 33.92 -5.40 -18.50
C ILE A 57 34.91 -4.93 -19.55
N SER A 58 34.46 -4.89 -20.80
CA SER A 58 35.16 -4.18 -21.85
C SER A 58 35.12 -2.71 -21.48
N SER A 59 36.28 -2.16 -21.12
CA SER A 59 36.46 -0.80 -20.62
C SER A 59 36.35 0.27 -21.71
N SER A 60 35.42 0.15 -22.65
CA SER A 60 35.25 1.15 -23.70
C SER A 60 33.81 1.39 -24.16
N SER A 61 32.88 1.49 -23.24
CA SER A 61 31.69 2.27 -23.52
C SER A 61 31.86 3.63 -22.84
N ASN A 62 32.20 4.66 -23.63
CA ASN A 62 32.04 6.05 -23.24
C ASN A 62 30.53 6.32 -23.00
N PHE A 63 29.97 5.77 -21.91
CA PHE A 63 28.77 6.32 -21.35
C PHE A 63 29.16 7.75 -20.92
N LYS A 64 28.85 8.72 -21.77
CA LYS A 64 28.67 10.07 -21.28
C LYS A 64 27.49 9.98 -20.32
N ILE A 65 27.80 9.81 -19.03
CA ILE A 65 26.88 10.16 -17.95
C ILE A 65 26.64 11.65 -18.23
N ALA A 66 25.51 11.99 -18.86
CA ALA A 66 25.01 13.34 -18.79
C ALA A 66 25.05 13.66 -17.31
N ALA A 67 25.66 14.77 -16.91
CA ALA A 67 25.70 15.15 -15.51
C ALA A 67 24.24 15.18 -15.04
N SER A 68 23.81 14.07 -14.45
CA SER A 68 22.47 13.96 -13.88
C SER A 68 22.53 14.81 -12.61
N ASN A 69 21.54 15.67 -12.42
CA ASN A 69 21.36 16.39 -11.17
C ASN A 69 20.86 15.40 -10.09
N GLU A 70 21.58 14.29 -9.93
CA GLU A 70 21.25 13.26 -8.95
C GLU A 70 21.80 13.68 -7.59
N GLU A 71 20.98 13.57 -6.58
CA GLU A 71 21.36 13.83 -5.20
C GLU A 71 21.05 12.58 -4.33
N VAL A 72 21.98 12.24 -3.44
CA VAL A 72 21.81 11.13 -2.51
C VAL A 72 20.96 11.61 -1.35
N ILE A 73 19.72 11.14 -1.28
CA ILE A 73 18.75 11.52 -0.25
C ILE A 73 18.75 10.59 0.97
N GLY A 74 19.41 9.43 0.88
CA GLY A 74 19.51 8.45 1.96
C GLY A 74 20.35 7.25 1.57
N LYS A 75 20.57 6.36 2.53
CA LYS A 75 21.32 5.10 2.37
C LYS A 75 20.56 3.98 3.03
N THR A 76 20.73 2.77 2.52
CA THR A 76 20.17 1.55 3.11
C THR A 76 21.02 0.34 2.74
N THR A 77 21.13 -0.61 3.64
CA THR A 77 21.69 -1.94 3.38
C THR A 77 20.60 -2.95 3.02
N TYR A 78 19.32 -2.55 3.16
CA TYR A 78 18.17 -3.38 2.84
C TYR A 78 17.73 -3.11 1.40
N ASP A 79 17.92 -4.07 0.52
CA ASP A 79 17.72 -3.91 -0.93
C ASP A 79 16.28 -4.18 -1.41
N LEU A 80 15.51 -5.00 -0.68
CA LEU A 80 14.12 -5.29 -1.04
C LEU A 80 13.20 -4.11 -0.71
N GLN A 81 13.13 -3.15 -1.60
CA GLN A 81 12.37 -1.92 -1.42
C GLN A 81 10.88 -2.09 -1.67
N SER A 82 10.47 -3.02 -2.52
CA SER A 82 9.07 -3.32 -2.83
C SER A 82 8.87 -4.83 -2.92
N ASN A 83 7.64 -5.28 -2.68
CA ASN A 83 7.23 -6.67 -2.85
C ASN A 83 5.86 -6.66 -3.55
N GLY A 84 5.82 -7.18 -4.79
CA GLY A 84 4.65 -7.05 -5.64
C GLY A 84 4.41 -5.60 -6.05
N ALA A 85 3.32 -4.98 -5.60
CA ALA A 85 3.00 -3.60 -5.89
C ALA A 85 3.88 -2.60 -5.14
N VAL A 86 4.18 -1.48 -5.78
CA VAL A 86 4.96 -0.39 -5.20
C VAL A 86 4.04 0.50 -4.36
N GLN A 87 4.43 0.76 -3.12
CA GLN A 87 3.77 1.74 -2.27
C GLN A 87 4.09 3.16 -2.73
N ASN A 88 3.27 4.10 -2.27
CA ASN A 88 3.52 5.52 -2.42
C ASN A 88 4.75 5.93 -1.60
N ARG A 89 5.81 6.39 -2.24
CA ARG A 89 7.10 6.65 -1.59
C ARG A 89 7.65 8.04 -1.84
N ILE A 90 7.11 8.71 -2.84
CA ILE A 90 7.50 10.08 -3.20
C ILE A 90 6.23 10.88 -3.38
N ILE A 91 6.17 12.04 -2.72
CA ILE A 91 5.09 13.00 -2.87
C ILE A 91 5.71 14.33 -3.28
N HIS A 92 5.37 14.79 -4.47
CA HIS A 92 5.68 16.14 -4.94
C HIS A 92 4.51 17.05 -4.55
N HIS A 93 4.79 18.05 -3.74
CA HIS A 93 3.80 19.00 -3.25
C HIS A 93 3.61 20.16 -4.23
N ASN A 94 2.45 20.83 -4.16
CA ASN A 94 2.11 21.93 -5.07
C ASN A 94 3.03 23.14 -4.92
N ASP A 95 3.68 23.29 -3.79
CA ASP A 95 4.65 24.35 -3.50
C ASP A 95 6.08 24.04 -3.99
N GLY A 96 6.28 22.90 -4.64
CA GLY A 96 7.57 22.46 -5.16
C GLY A 96 8.43 21.70 -4.15
N THR A 97 7.95 21.49 -2.93
CA THR A 97 8.64 20.64 -1.95
C THR A 97 8.40 19.16 -2.24
N ILE A 98 9.24 18.25 -1.70
CA ILE A 98 9.14 16.82 -1.95
C ILE A 98 9.37 16.03 -0.66
N SER A 99 8.46 15.11 -0.37
CA SER A 99 8.64 14.09 0.66
C SER A 99 9.07 12.77 0.03
N ALA A 100 10.09 12.11 0.58
CA ALA A 100 10.56 10.81 0.11
C ALA A 100 10.77 9.84 1.27
N ALA A 101 10.36 8.58 1.07
CA ALA A 101 10.55 7.50 2.04
C ALA A 101 11.00 6.22 1.37
N TRP A 102 11.70 5.39 2.12
CA TRP A 102 12.18 4.08 1.68
C TRP A 102 12.31 3.13 2.87
N THR A 103 12.47 1.84 2.59
CA THR A 103 12.83 0.89 3.65
C THR A 103 14.32 1.06 3.94
N THR A 104 14.64 1.50 5.16
CA THR A 104 16.02 1.74 5.59
C THR A 104 16.50 0.69 6.57
N SER A 105 17.78 0.39 6.52
CA SER A 105 18.57 -0.26 7.56
C SER A 105 20.04 0.17 7.37
N GLN A 106 20.79 0.24 8.45
CA GLN A 106 22.24 0.50 8.43
C GLN A 106 23.04 -0.78 8.73
N GLU A 107 22.38 -1.82 9.23
CA GLU A 107 23.02 -3.09 9.54
C GLU A 107 23.40 -3.88 8.29
N LEU A 108 24.59 -4.46 8.27
CA LEU A 108 25.07 -5.35 7.21
C LEU A 108 24.87 -6.85 7.55
N ASN A 109 23.83 -7.16 8.28
CA ASN A 109 23.47 -8.53 8.64
C ASN A 109 22.04 -8.87 8.25
N SER A 110 21.74 -10.16 8.12
CA SER A 110 20.45 -10.65 7.64
C SER A 110 19.29 -10.45 8.62
N SER A 111 19.53 -9.99 9.84
CA SER A 111 18.47 -9.70 10.80
C SER A 111 17.85 -8.33 10.56
N TRP A 112 18.65 -7.37 10.08
CA TRP A 112 18.23 -5.97 9.91
C TRP A 112 17.34 -5.50 11.06
N SER A 113 17.86 -5.58 12.29
CA SER A 113 17.08 -5.27 13.50
C SER A 113 16.69 -3.79 13.57
N ASP A 114 17.47 -2.92 12.92
CA ASP A 114 17.23 -1.50 12.78
C ASP A 114 16.33 -1.12 11.59
N ARG A 115 15.79 -2.10 10.85
CA ARG A 115 14.98 -1.85 9.66
C ARG A 115 13.70 -1.05 9.99
N GLY A 116 13.36 -0.09 9.13
CA GLY A 116 12.14 0.71 9.22
C GLY A 116 12.06 1.71 8.09
N THR A 117 11.44 2.86 8.33
CA THR A 117 11.28 3.94 7.36
C THR A 117 12.43 4.93 7.41
N GLY A 118 13.20 5.02 6.32
CA GLY A 118 14.02 6.20 6.02
C GLY A 118 13.15 7.28 5.42
N TYR A 119 13.41 8.52 5.77
CA TYR A 119 12.66 9.66 5.29
C TYR A 119 13.58 10.83 5.02
N ASN A 120 13.33 11.57 3.94
CA ASN A 120 13.96 12.86 3.68
C ASN A 120 12.95 13.82 3.04
N PHE A 121 13.25 15.11 3.15
CA PHE A 121 12.39 16.17 2.67
C PHE A 121 13.21 17.20 1.90
N PHE A 122 12.73 17.56 0.71
CA PHE A 122 13.24 18.65 -0.10
C PHE A 122 12.42 19.91 0.17
N ASP A 123 13.05 20.95 0.63
CA ASP A 123 12.39 22.21 1.05
C ASP A 123 12.11 23.19 -0.09
N GLY A 124 12.33 22.75 -1.34
CA GLY A 124 12.27 23.60 -2.54
C GLY A 124 13.64 24.14 -2.97
N THR A 125 14.68 23.96 -2.14
CA THR A 125 16.04 24.41 -2.40
C THR A 125 17.06 23.30 -2.22
N SER A 126 16.92 22.51 -1.16
CA SER A 126 17.84 21.43 -0.78
C SER A 126 17.12 20.29 -0.06
N TRP A 127 17.72 19.12 -0.14
CA TRP A 127 17.32 18.00 0.69
C TRP A 127 17.85 18.15 2.12
N GLY A 128 17.12 17.62 3.08
CA GLY A 128 17.55 17.55 4.46
C GLY A 128 18.77 16.65 4.67
N PHE A 129 19.29 16.61 5.90
CA PHE A 129 20.39 15.72 6.25
C PHE A 129 20.04 14.25 6.01
N LEU A 130 21.04 13.46 5.61
CA LEU A 130 20.85 12.02 5.42
C LEU A 130 20.39 11.36 6.73
N PRO A 131 19.25 10.68 6.73
CA PRO A 131 18.76 10.02 7.94
C PRO A 131 19.68 8.84 8.31
N THR A 132 19.96 8.69 9.59
CA THR A 132 20.77 7.61 10.15
C THR A 132 19.94 6.60 10.94
N THR A 133 18.67 6.90 11.18
CA THR A 133 17.73 6.06 11.94
C THR A 133 16.40 5.98 11.20
N ARG A 134 15.62 4.95 11.53
CA ARG A 134 14.23 4.84 11.09
C ARG A 134 13.33 5.84 11.83
N LEU A 135 12.15 6.11 11.26
CA LEU A 135 11.13 6.95 11.90
C LEU A 135 10.47 6.26 13.10
N GLU A 136 10.19 4.97 12.98
CA GLU A 136 9.48 4.16 13.97
C GLU A 136 10.39 3.77 15.15
N SER A 137 9.79 3.57 16.32
CA SER A 137 10.49 3.04 17.49
C SER A 137 10.84 1.55 17.34
N SER A 138 10.01 0.79 16.62
CA SER A 138 10.15 -0.64 16.41
C SER A 138 10.48 -1.02 14.97
N ARG A 139 10.94 -2.26 14.76
CA ARG A 139 11.31 -2.79 13.46
C ARG A 139 10.08 -2.85 12.54
N GLY A 140 10.17 -2.21 11.37
CA GLY A 140 9.12 -2.13 10.37
C GLY A 140 9.64 -2.21 8.95
N GLY A 141 8.86 -1.74 7.99
CA GLY A 141 9.29 -1.63 6.61
C GLY A 141 8.15 -1.42 5.63
N TRP A 142 8.53 -1.23 4.38
CA TRP A 142 7.67 -0.98 3.25
C TRP A 142 6.67 0.15 3.50
N PRO A 143 7.18 1.38 3.73
CA PRO A 143 6.35 2.53 4.02
C PRO A 143 5.43 2.87 2.85
N SER A 144 4.20 3.23 3.16
CA SER A 144 3.27 3.92 2.27
C SER A 144 3.09 5.34 2.77
N MET A 145 3.54 6.32 1.99
CA MET A 145 3.46 7.74 2.39
C MET A 145 2.16 8.38 1.93
N ILE A 146 1.64 9.22 2.78
CA ILE A 146 0.47 10.06 2.50
C ILE A 146 0.66 11.47 3.09
N VAL A 147 -0.01 12.43 2.47
CA VAL A 147 -0.20 13.78 3.02
C VAL A 147 -1.68 14.13 2.90
N MET A 148 -2.25 14.57 3.99
CA MET A 148 -3.66 14.92 4.11
C MET A 148 -3.87 16.43 3.92
N ASN A 149 -5.11 16.85 3.73
CA ASN A 149 -5.41 18.25 3.42
C ASN A 149 -5.00 19.25 4.52
N SER A 150 -4.98 18.81 5.77
CA SER A 150 -4.49 19.64 6.89
C SER A 150 -2.99 19.94 6.83
N GLY A 151 -2.25 19.24 5.94
CA GLY A 151 -0.80 19.22 5.92
C GLY A 151 -0.19 18.14 6.82
N LYS A 152 -1.02 17.34 7.48
CA LYS A 152 -0.56 16.17 8.25
C LYS A 152 0.08 15.16 7.30
N GLU A 153 1.30 14.78 7.60
CA GLU A 153 2.11 13.83 6.84
C GLU A 153 2.26 12.52 7.62
N ALA A 154 2.15 11.40 6.92
CA ALA A 154 2.29 10.10 7.56
C ALA A 154 3.02 9.09 6.67
N ALA A 155 3.77 8.19 7.33
CA ALA A 155 4.31 6.96 6.78
C ALA A 155 3.62 5.78 7.48
N ILE A 156 2.97 4.91 6.71
CA ILE A 156 2.26 3.75 7.23
C ILE A 156 3.04 2.51 6.84
N THR A 157 3.44 1.73 7.84
CA THR A 157 4.35 0.60 7.69
C THR A 157 3.82 -0.63 8.41
N HIS A 158 4.15 -1.82 7.93
CA HIS A 158 3.94 -2.98 8.74
C HIS A 158 5.04 -3.12 9.80
N ASN A 159 4.62 -3.43 11.02
CA ASN A 159 5.49 -3.61 12.16
C ASN A 159 5.70 -5.10 12.44
N THR A 160 6.92 -5.58 12.25
CA THR A 160 7.24 -7.00 12.42
C THR A 160 7.46 -7.42 13.88
N THR A 161 7.50 -6.47 14.81
CA THR A 161 7.72 -6.75 16.23
C THR A 161 6.41 -6.96 16.99
N ASN A 162 5.40 -6.16 16.67
CA ASN A 162 4.13 -6.13 17.39
C ASN A 162 2.95 -6.59 16.52
N SER A 163 3.24 -7.09 15.31
CA SER A 163 2.22 -7.66 14.43
C SER A 163 1.10 -6.69 14.02
N HIS A 164 1.39 -5.40 14.02
CA HIS A 164 0.45 -4.34 13.65
C HIS A 164 0.94 -3.55 12.44
N VAL A 165 0.04 -2.77 11.87
CA VAL A 165 0.42 -1.67 11.00
C VAL A 165 0.66 -0.44 11.89
N ASN A 166 1.77 0.24 11.64
CA ASN A 166 2.14 1.44 12.37
C ASN A 166 1.94 2.67 11.46
N MET A 167 1.27 3.69 11.97
CA MET A 167 1.17 5.00 11.37
C MET A 167 2.09 5.96 12.11
N THR A 168 3.22 6.29 11.52
CA THR A 168 4.12 7.33 12.03
C THR A 168 3.79 8.63 11.33
N HIS A 169 3.35 9.63 12.06
CA HIS A 169 2.80 10.87 11.50
C HIS A 169 3.30 12.13 12.20
N ARG A 170 3.19 13.27 11.53
CA ARG A 170 3.42 14.60 12.09
C ARG A 170 2.40 15.61 11.55
N PRO A 171 2.13 16.70 12.28
CA PRO A 171 1.05 17.63 11.92
C PRO A 171 1.34 18.49 10.69
N THR A 172 2.61 18.66 10.33
CA THR A 172 3.01 19.55 9.23
C THR A 172 3.99 18.85 8.31
N THR A 173 3.72 18.88 7.00
CA THR A 173 4.60 18.36 5.96
C THR A 173 5.99 18.96 6.09
N GLY A 174 7.01 18.13 6.01
CA GLY A 174 8.42 18.54 6.07
C GLY A 174 8.92 18.97 7.45
N SER A 175 8.07 19.14 8.47
CA SER A 175 8.50 19.69 9.77
C SER A 175 7.74 19.12 10.97
N GLY A 176 8.31 19.27 12.16
CA GLY A 176 7.74 18.80 13.42
C GLY A 176 8.18 17.39 13.81
N SER A 177 7.87 17.02 15.05
CA SER A 177 8.19 15.71 15.61
C SER A 177 7.22 14.64 15.11
N TRP A 178 7.76 13.46 14.86
CA TRP A 178 6.98 12.28 14.52
C TRP A 178 6.33 11.67 15.76
N THR A 179 5.10 11.22 15.62
CA THR A 179 4.31 10.50 16.62
C THR A 179 3.87 9.17 16.02
N GLU A 180 3.84 8.12 16.82
CA GLU A 180 3.44 6.78 16.41
C GLU A 180 2.03 6.43 16.90
N GLN A 181 1.28 5.74 16.03
CA GLN A 181 -0.02 5.17 16.33
C GLN A 181 -0.09 3.76 15.74
N ASN A 182 -0.48 2.78 16.56
CA ASN A 182 -0.72 1.43 16.09
C ASN A 182 -2.14 1.28 15.52
N ILE A 183 -2.24 0.61 14.38
CA ILE A 183 -3.50 0.21 13.76
C ILE A 183 -3.58 -1.31 13.91
N SER A 184 -4.43 -1.77 14.83
CA SER A 184 -4.61 -3.19 15.12
C SER A 184 -5.69 -3.83 14.25
N SER A 185 -5.66 -5.15 14.13
CA SER A 185 -6.67 -5.96 13.46
C SER A 185 -7.24 -6.99 14.43
N SER A 186 -8.53 -7.30 14.27
CA SER A 186 -9.20 -8.37 15.01
C SER A 186 -10.18 -9.10 14.09
N ASP A 187 -10.29 -10.41 14.24
CA ASP A 187 -11.31 -11.18 13.52
C ASP A 187 -12.72 -10.99 14.13
N SER A 188 -13.72 -11.61 13.53
CA SER A 188 -15.12 -11.53 13.99
C SER A 188 -15.35 -12.02 15.43
N ASN A 189 -14.40 -12.75 16.01
CA ASN A 189 -14.44 -13.24 17.38
C ASN A 189 -13.65 -12.30 18.34
N GLY A 190 -13.14 -11.18 17.85
CA GLY A 190 -12.33 -10.23 18.62
C GLY A 190 -10.90 -10.72 18.90
N VAL A 191 -10.44 -11.75 18.19
CA VAL A 191 -9.07 -12.25 18.33
C VAL A 191 -8.14 -11.41 17.46
N SER A 192 -7.11 -10.83 18.08
CA SER A 192 -6.10 -10.03 17.37
C SER A 192 -5.44 -10.83 16.24
N ARG A 193 -5.21 -10.16 15.13
CA ARG A 193 -4.55 -10.71 13.94
C ARG A 193 -3.42 -9.81 13.51
N ASP A 194 -2.35 -10.43 13.07
CA ASP A 194 -1.20 -9.73 12.52
C ASP A 194 -1.52 -9.18 11.13
N MET A 195 -1.08 -7.97 10.84
CA MET A 195 -1.21 -7.35 9.52
C MET A 195 0.15 -7.07 8.90
N ILE A 196 0.24 -7.29 7.59
CA ILE A 196 1.42 -7.06 6.78
C ILE A 196 1.05 -6.35 5.47
N TRP A 197 2.04 -5.76 4.81
CA TRP A 197 1.97 -5.25 3.43
C TRP A 197 0.81 -4.30 3.16
N ASN A 198 0.71 -3.28 3.98
CA ASN A 198 -0.29 -2.24 3.82
C ASN A 198 -0.08 -1.39 2.57
N ARG A 199 -1.17 -0.90 2.01
CA ARG A 199 -1.24 0.13 0.96
C ARG A 199 -2.21 1.18 1.42
N THR A 200 -1.85 2.44 1.25
CA THR A 200 -2.67 3.56 1.70
C THR A 200 -2.88 4.58 0.60
N ALA A 201 -4.02 5.23 0.66
CA ALA A 201 -4.36 6.34 -0.20
C ALA A 201 -5.17 7.37 0.60
N VAL A 202 -5.05 8.62 0.21
CA VAL A 202 -5.89 9.70 0.71
C VAL A 202 -7.05 9.91 -0.25
N GLY A 203 -8.22 10.20 0.28
CA GLY A 203 -9.45 10.45 -0.46
C GLY A 203 -10.41 11.36 0.29
N GLY A 204 -11.67 11.36 -0.16
CA GLY A 204 -12.69 12.28 0.32
C GLY A 204 -12.70 13.59 -0.48
N ALA A 205 -13.71 14.43 -0.23
CA ALA A 205 -13.92 15.67 -0.98
C ALA A 205 -12.76 16.68 -0.77
N ASN A 206 -12.11 16.61 0.40
CA ASN A 206 -11.03 17.51 0.80
C ASN A 206 -9.76 16.75 1.18
N ASN A 207 -9.59 15.51 0.73
CA ASN A 207 -8.46 14.64 1.12
C ASN A 207 -8.32 14.44 2.64
N GLU A 208 -9.42 14.42 3.36
CA GLU A 208 -9.48 14.15 4.80
C GLU A 208 -9.59 12.66 5.14
N SER A 209 -10.04 11.87 4.17
CA SER A 209 -10.23 10.43 4.38
C SER A 209 -8.93 9.66 4.10
N LEU A 210 -8.60 8.75 4.99
CA LEU A 210 -7.51 7.80 4.83
C LEU A 210 -8.08 6.42 4.54
N HIS A 211 -7.62 5.81 3.48
CA HIS A 211 -7.99 4.46 3.05
C HIS A 211 -6.77 3.56 3.12
N MET A 212 -6.92 2.39 3.71
CA MET A 212 -5.86 1.40 3.79
C MET A 212 -6.40 0.02 3.45
N ILE A 213 -5.64 -0.73 2.67
CA ILE A 213 -5.76 -2.19 2.58
C ILE A 213 -4.51 -2.82 3.18
N ALA A 214 -4.69 -3.97 3.84
CA ALA A 214 -3.59 -4.76 4.37
C ALA A 214 -3.94 -6.24 4.25
N VAL A 215 -2.94 -7.10 4.31
CA VAL A 215 -3.13 -8.55 4.36
C VAL A 215 -2.91 -9.00 5.80
N THR A 216 -3.82 -9.83 6.34
CA THR A 216 -3.54 -10.50 7.60
C THR A 216 -2.42 -11.53 7.38
N ALA A 217 -1.49 -11.64 8.32
CA ALA A 217 -0.39 -12.57 8.19
C ALA A 217 -0.91 -14.01 8.08
N SER A 218 -0.47 -14.74 7.06
CA SER A 218 -0.81 -16.15 6.89
C SER A 218 0.01 -17.02 7.85
N THR A 219 -0.38 -18.29 7.96
CA THR A 219 0.35 -19.29 8.75
C THR A 219 1.82 -19.43 8.32
N THR A 220 2.12 -19.20 7.03
CA THR A 220 3.49 -19.18 6.50
C THR A 220 4.35 -18.07 7.12
N PHE A 221 3.74 -16.96 7.53
CA PHE A 221 4.41 -15.83 8.19
C PHE A 221 4.14 -15.79 9.70
N GLY A 222 3.74 -16.91 10.28
CA GLY A 222 3.49 -17.03 11.73
C GLY A 222 2.15 -16.48 12.19
N GLY A 223 1.28 -16.06 11.27
CA GLY A 223 -0.07 -15.62 11.56
C GLY A 223 -1.06 -16.75 11.76
N THR A 224 -2.32 -16.41 11.93
CA THR A 224 -3.44 -17.35 12.03
C THR A 224 -4.56 -16.90 11.10
N PRO A 225 -5.39 -17.84 10.57
CA PRO A 225 -6.45 -17.49 9.64
C PRO A 225 -7.42 -16.43 10.20
N PHE A 226 -7.76 -15.48 9.36
CA PHE A 226 -8.75 -14.45 9.64
C PHE A 226 -10.10 -14.85 9.05
N ASN A 227 -11.10 -15.05 9.89
CA ASN A 227 -12.42 -15.53 9.47
C ASN A 227 -12.36 -16.75 8.52
N GLY A 228 -11.43 -17.67 8.77
CA GLY A 228 -11.23 -18.89 7.98
C GLY A 228 -10.33 -18.73 6.75
N LEU A 229 -9.84 -17.52 6.42
CA LEU A 229 -8.89 -17.28 5.34
C LEU A 229 -7.45 -17.21 5.85
N ASP A 230 -6.57 -17.96 5.24
CA ASP A 230 -5.13 -17.90 5.51
C ASP A 230 -4.48 -16.75 4.69
N GLY A 231 -4.42 -15.55 5.28
CA GLY A 231 -4.01 -14.33 4.61
C GLY A 231 -5.20 -13.60 3.96
N ALA A 232 -6.07 -13.00 4.76
CA ALA A 232 -7.21 -12.23 4.28
C ALA A 232 -6.81 -10.80 3.91
N LEU A 233 -7.40 -10.27 2.83
CA LEU A 233 -7.32 -8.86 2.51
C LEU A 233 -8.39 -8.10 3.31
N VAL A 234 -7.94 -7.13 4.11
CA VAL A 234 -8.80 -6.30 4.96
C VAL A 234 -8.69 -4.83 4.58
N TYR A 235 -9.80 -4.13 4.68
CA TYR A 235 -9.91 -2.72 4.38
C TYR A 235 -10.22 -1.91 5.62
N TYR A 236 -9.61 -0.72 5.68
CA TYR A 236 -9.75 0.27 6.73
C TYR A 236 -10.08 1.62 6.15
N ARG A 237 -10.89 2.40 6.87
CA ARG A 237 -11.13 3.80 6.56
C ARG A 237 -11.13 4.65 7.81
N SER A 238 -10.50 5.81 7.71
CA SER A 238 -10.65 6.92 8.64
C SER A 238 -11.19 8.13 7.89
N GLN A 239 -12.07 8.90 8.49
CA GLN A 239 -12.62 10.13 7.93
C GLN A 239 -12.08 11.38 8.63
N ASP A 240 -11.15 11.22 9.55
CA ASP A 240 -10.56 12.25 10.40
C ASP A 240 -9.02 12.17 10.43
N GLU A 241 -8.43 11.92 9.27
CA GLU A 241 -6.99 11.89 9.08
C GLU A 241 -6.26 10.86 9.98
N GLY A 242 -6.89 9.72 10.22
CA GLY A 242 -6.35 8.62 11.01
C GLY A 242 -6.49 8.79 12.52
N ALA A 243 -7.22 9.78 13.02
CA ALA A 243 -7.47 9.93 14.44
C ALA A 243 -8.40 8.82 14.97
N THR A 244 -9.44 8.48 14.20
CA THR A 244 -10.31 7.32 14.44
C THR A 244 -10.54 6.54 13.15
N TRP A 245 -10.98 5.29 13.28
CA TRP A 245 -11.26 4.41 12.16
C TRP A 245 -12.72 3.99 12.18
N ASP A 246 -13.50 4.46 11.22
CA ASP A 246 -14.93 4.16 11.09
C ASP A 246 -15.20 2.84 10.36
N ILE A 247 -14.22 2.35 9.60
CA ILE A 247 -14.19 1.01 9.04
C ILE A 247 -12.88 0.36 9.44
N GLN A 248 -12.97 -0.84 10.06
CA GLN A 248 -11.83 -1.66 10.41
C GLN A 248 -12.12 -3.11 10.05
N ASP A 249 -11.09 -3.86 9.73
CA ASP A 249 -11.16 -5.31 9.52
C ASP A 249 -12.21 -5.76 8.50
N MET A 250 -12.60 -4.89 7.58
CA MET A 250 -13.62 -5.21 6.60
C MET A 250 -13.04 -6.08 5.49
N GLN A 251 -13.51 -7.30 5.37
CA GLN A 251 -13.27 -8.12 4.18
C GLN A 251 -14.04 -7.52 3.00
N LEU A 252 -13.35 -7.36 1.86
CA LEU A 252 -14.00 -6.87 0.65
C LEU A 252 -15.01 -7.90 0.12
N PRO A 253 -16.18 -7.46 -0.39
CA PRO A 253 -17.17 -8.36 -0.99
C PRO A 253 -16.56 -9.26 -2.07
N GLY A 254 -16.85 -10.55 -2.01
CA GLY A 254 -16.29 -11.53 -2.95
C GLY A 254 -14.91 -12.08 -2.58
N LEU A 255 -14.34 -11.65 -1.45
CA LEU A 255 -13.08 -12.17 -0.92
C LEU A 255 -13.27 -12.93 0.40
N ASP A 256 -14.45 -13.45 0.64
CA ASP A 256 -14.75 -14.32 1.77
C ASP A 256 -14.52 -15.82 1.44
N THR A 257 -14.59 -16.67 2.44
CA THR A 257 -14.32 -18.11 2.31
C THR A 257 -15.25 -18.88 1.38
N SER A 258 -16.37 -18.29 0.95
CA SER A 258 -17.31 -18.95 0.04
C SER A 258 -16.84 -18.90 -1.42
N VAL A 259 -16.00 -17.91 -1.77
CA VAL A 259 -15.55 -17.67 -3.15
C VAL A 259 -14.05 -17.56 -3.28
N TYR A 260 -13.32 -17.56 -2.17
CA TYR A 260 -11.92 -17.23 -2.14
C TYR A 260 -11.11 -18.06 -1.14
N TYR A 261 -9.89 -18.41 -1.52
CA TYR A 261 -9.00 -19.23 -0.69
C TYR A 261 -7.85 -18.42 -0.17
N GLY A 262 -7.89 -17.44 0.50
CA GLY A 262 -6.79 -16.66 1.04
C GLY A 262 -5.38 -17.06 0.58
N GLY A 263 -4.45 -16.23 0.76
CA GLY A 263 -3.04 -16.50 0.43
C GLY A 263 -2.19 -15.26 0.50
N THR A 264 -0.91 -15.46 0.59
CA THR A 264 0.09 -14.38 0.68
C THR A 264 0.32 -13.64 -0.63
N GLY A 265 -0.30 -14.08 -1.74
CA GLY A 265 -0.23 -13.42 -3.04
C GLY A 265 -1.01 -12.10 -3.12
N HIS A 266 -1.70 -11.69 -2.06
CA HIS A 266 -2.55 -10.50 -2.05
C HIS A 266 -1.89 -9.30 -1.41
N SER A 267 -0.61 -9.14 -1.57
CA SER A 267 0.13 -7.98 -1.06
C SER A 267 -0.26 -6.63 -1.72
N GLY A 268 -1.50 -6.53 -2.19
CA GLY A 268 -2.00 -5.35 -2.87
C GLY A 268 -1.64 -5.28 -4.35
N ASP A 269 -1.38 -6.41 -4.96
CA ASP A 269 -1.08 -6.54 -6.39
C ASP A 269 -2.35 -6.55 -7.23
#